data_1213675aaf57f16289000b63dcdebe65
#
_entry.id   1213675aaf57f16289000b63dcdebe65
#
_cell.length_a   1.000
_cell.length_b   1.000
_cell.length_c   1.000
_cell.angle_alpha   90.00
_cell.angle_beta   90.00
_cell.angle_gamma   90.00
#
_symmetry.space_group_name_H-M   'P 1'
#
loop_
_entity.id
_entity.type
_entity.pdbx_description
1 polymer ?
#
loop_
_entity_poly.entity_id
_entity_poly.type
_entity_poly.pdbx_seq_one_letter_code
_entity_poly.pdbx_strand_id
1 'polypeptide(L)'
;MDSAAMETHLIDFLRSDAKPINLGDLYPGQDFPIYPGEVVMLQAPPKSMKTMLLQNWITGFKRPTYFIEMEMSPRQIWSRFVMIEMKWSEEQLKEHYQQMHNGMDKRFKWLTVDYSAPYPQELEKRIAMLPIKPEIVVVDHLGLFRSKQRDNNMKVEEASQALLELAVRQNVIVFAVSEVSKSAFKEGMDISSSRGSFRIAYNANKVISINPFKNKETGLVELLDIKSDKNREKEHLYARLSVNNVRIEKCE
;
A
#
# COMPACT_ATOMS: atom_id res chain seq x y z
N MET A 1 -12.75 25.46 -8.14
CA MET A 1 -12.56 24.93 -9.54
C MET A 1 -13.82 25.30 -10.29
N ASP A 2 -13.70 25.96 -11.40
CA ASP A 2 -14.88 26.30 -12.25
C ASP A 2 -15.29 25.10 -13.12
N SER A 3 -16.45 25.21 -13.79
CA SER A 3 -17.00 24.12 -14.60
C SER A 3 -16.11 23.73 -15.79
N ALA A 4 -15.38 24.69 -16.38
CA ALA A 4 -14.47 24.41 -17.48
C ALA A 4 -13.25 23.61 -17.04
N ALA A 5 -12.71 23.89 -15.86
CA ALA A 5 -11.65 23.11 -15.25
C ALA A 5 -12.12 21.71 -14.87
N MET A 6 -13.37 21.55 -14.40
CA MET A 6 -13.96 20.23 -14.12
C MET A 6 -14.14 19.40 -15.39
N GLU A 7 -14.59 20.03 -16.48
CA GLU A 7 -14.72 19.37 -17.79
C GLU A 7 -13.37 18.93 -18.32
N THR A 8 -12.34 19.79 -18.23
CA THR A 8 -10.96 19.43 -18.63
C THR A 8 -10.46 18.21 -17.83
N HIS A 9 -10.66 18.22 -16.51
CA HIS A 9 -10.28 17.07 -15.68
C HIS A 9 -11.02 15.79 -16.05
N LEU A 10 -12.30 15.87 -16.38
CA LEU A 10 -13.07 14.71 -16.85
C LEU A 10 -12.55 14.20 -18.20
N ILE A 11 -12.26 15.10 -19.13
CA ILE A 11 -11.69 14.73 -20.42
C ILE A 11 -10.31 14.08 -20.26
N ASP A 12 -9.46 14.65 -19.41
CA ASP A 12 -8.15 14.10 -19.11
C ASP A 12 -8.25 12.72 -18.45
N PHE A 13 -9.19 12.53 -17.53
CA PHE A 13 -9.49 11.24 -16.92
C PHE A 13 -9.94 10.21 -17.97
N LEU A 14 -10.88 10.58 -18.84
CA LEU A 14 -11.40 9.69 -19.90
C LEU A 14 -10.34 9.35 -20.98
N ARG A 15 -9.38 10.23 -21.19
CA ARG A 15 -8.26 10.04 -22.12
C ARG A 15 -7.04 9.40 -21.46
N SER A 16 -7.00 9.34 -20.13
CA SER A 16 -5.85 8.77 -19.44
C SER A 16 -5.81 7.27 -19.68
N ASP A 17 -4.62 6.75 -20.00
CA ASP A 17 -4.35 5.31 -20.05
C ASP A 17 -4.30 4.67 -18.66
N ALA A 18 -4.47 5.46 -17.60
CA ALA A 18 -4.44 5.02 -16.22
C ALA A 18 -5.69 4.18 -15.91
N LYS A 19 -5.52 2.86 -15.99
CA LYS A 19 -6.58 1.89 -15.75
C LYS A 19 -6.72 1.59 -14.26
N PRO A 20 -7.93 1.29 -13.76
CA PRO A 20 -8.08 0.78 -12.42
C PRO A 20 -7.31 -0.52 -12.24
N ILE A 21 -6.95 -0.82 -11.01
CA ILE A 21 -6.52 -2.15 -10.59
C ILE A 21 -7.66 -2.78 -9.80
N ASN A 22 -7.79 -4.11 -9.85
CA ASN A 22 -8.80 -4.81 -9.06
C ASN A 22 -8.11 -5.85 -8.17
N LEU A 23 -8.30 -5.76 -6.86
CA LEU A 23 -7.82 -6.80 -5.95
C LEU A 23 -8.46 -8.16 -6.23
N GLY A 24 -9.62 -8.19 -6.89
CA GLY A 24 -10.22 -9.41 -7.40
C GLY A 24 -9.34 -10.18 -8.37
N ASP A 25 -8.45 -9.51 -9.10
CA ASP A 25 -7.48 -10.17 -9.99
C ASP A 25 -6.48 -11.04 -9.22
N LEU A 26 -6.20 -10.66 -7.96
CA LEU A 26 -5.34 -11.43 -7.05
C LEU A 26 -6.14 -12.40 -6.16
N TYR A 27 -7.42 -12.12 -5.92
CA TYR A 27 -8.29 -12.85 -5.01
C TYR A 27 -9.61 -13.21 -5.69
N PRO A 28 -9.68 -14.28 -6.48
CA PRO A 28 -10.89 -14.68 -7.20
C PRO A 28 -12.12 -14.73 -6.28
N GLY A 29 -13.24 -14.21 -6.79
CA GLY A 29 -14.50 -14.10 -6.05
C GLY A 29 -14.63 -12.79 -5.23
N GLN A 30 -13.67 -11.88 -5.34
CA GLN A 30 -13.75 -10.53 -4.81
C GLN A 30 -13.94 -9.52 -5.95
N ASP A 31 -14.62 -8.42 -5.66
CA ASP A 31 -14.73 -7.28 -6.58
C ASP A 31 -14.38 -6.01 -5.81
N PHE A 32 -13.14 -5.56 -5.98
CA PHE A 32 -12.63 -4.40 -5.27
C PHE A 32 -11.73 -3.58 -6.21
N PRO A 33 -12.34 -2.90 -7.19
CA PRO A 33 -11.61 -2.03 -8.09
C PRO A 33 -11.09 -0.81 -7.36
N ILE A 34 -9.89 -0.37 -7.71
CA ILE A 34 -9.24 0.84 -7.18
C ILE A 34 -8.91 1.71 -8.38
N TYR A 35 -9.42 2.93 -8.37
CA TYR A 35 -9.31 3.86 -9.48
C TYR A 35 -8.15 4.85 -9.27
N PRO A 36 -7.52 5.34 -10.34
CA PRO A 36 -6.61 6.48 -10.25
C PRO A 36 -7.31 7.66 -9.57
N GLY A 37 -6.60 8.35 -8.68
CA GLY A 37 -7.15 9.39 -7.82
C GLY A 37 -7.67 8.90 -6.47
N GLU A 38 -7.65 7.58 -6.21
CA GLU A 38 -8.09 7.03 -4.93
C GLU A 38 -6.93 6.73 -3.98
N VAL A 39 -7.21 6.92 -2.69
CA VAL A 39 -6.36 6.52 -1.57
C VAL A 39 -6.96 5.30 -0.88
N VAL A 40 -6.17 4.23 -0.81
CA VAL A 40 -6.49 3.00 -0.07
C VAL A 40 -5.63 2.95 1.18
N MET A 41 -6.27 2.96 2.34
CA MET A 41 -5.61 2.88 3.63
C MET A 41 -5.60 1.45 4.15
N LEU A 42 -4.40 0.93 4.46
CA LEU A 42 -4.24 -0.34 5.14
C LEU A 42 -4.07 -0.08 6.64
N GLN A 43 -4.97 -0.63 7.44
CA GLN A 43 -4.96 -0.48 8.90
C GLN A 43 -4.73 -1.83 9.58
N ALA A 44 -3.76 -1.87 10.47
CA ALA A 44 -3.51 -3.04 11.30
C ALA A 44 -2.58 -2.70 12.48
N PRO A 45 -2.53 -3.52 13.52
CA PRO A 45 -1.53 -3.40 14.57
C PRO A 45 -0.10 -3.52 14.04
N PRO A 46 0.91 -3.09 14.81
CA PRO A 46 2.31 -3.37 14.50
C PRO A 46 2.57 -4.86 14.29
N LYS A 47 3.49 -5.19 13.36
CA LYS A 47 3.87 -6.57 13.03
C LYS A 47 2.73 -7.44 12.47
N SER A 48 1.82 -6.83 11.71
CA SER A 48 0.68 -7.48 11.03
C SER A 48 0.90 -7.72 9.54
N MET A 49 2.14 -7.77 9.07
CA MET A 49 2.52 -8.07 7.69
C MET A 49 2.01 -7.06 6.63
N LYS A 50 1.66 -5.82 7.02
CA LYS A 50 1.14 -4.76 6.11
C LYS A 50 2.06 -4.53 4.91
N THR A 51 3.34 -4.23 5.17
CA THR A 51 4.38 -4.05 4.15
C THR A 51 4.48 -5.23 3.20
N MET A 52 4.51 -6.45 3.78
CA MET A 52 4.62 -7.68 3.00
C MET A 52 3.40 -7.89 2.09
N LEU A 53 2.20 -7.60 2.59
CA LEU A 53 0.97 -7.67 1.80
C LEU A 53 1.02 -6.71 0.62
N LEU A 54 1.42 -5.45 0.87
CA LEU A 54 1.60 -4.47 -0.21
C LEU A 54 2.65 -4.91 -1.23
N GLN A 55 3.79 -5.45 -0.79
CA GLN A 55 4.80 -5.96 -1.70
C GLN A 55 4.27 -7.09 -2.58
N ASN A 56 3.45 -8.00 -2.02
CA ASN A 56 2.79 -9.05 -2.81
C ASN A 56 1.81 -8.45 -3.83
N TRP A 57 0.98 -7.46 -3.44
CA TRP A 57 0.03 -6.83 -4.35
C TRP A 57 0.72 -6.13 -5.51
N ILE A 58 1.68 -5.24 -5.24
CA ILE A 58 2.35 -4.50 -6.31
C ILE A 58 3.21 -5.40 -7.20
N THR A 59 3.77 -6.49 -6.65
CA THR A 59 4.45 -7.52 -7.46
C THR A 59 3.46 -8.29 -8.33
N GLY A 60 2.24 -8.52 -7.86
CA GLY A 60 1.18 -9.13 -8.65
C GLY A 60 0.71 -8.24 -9.81
N PHE A 61 0.55 -6.93 -9.56
CA PHE A 61 0.10 -5.98 -10.58
C PHE A 61 1.19 -5.60 -11.59
N LYS A 62 2.45 -5.49 -11.16
CA LYS A 62 3.61 -5.08 -12.00
C LYS A 62 3.39 -3.75 -12.74
N ARG A 63 2.64 -2.83 -12.11
CA ARG A 63 2.39 -1.48 -12.65
C ARG A 63 3.50 -0.53 -12.19
N PRO A 64 3.83 0.52 -12.94
CA PRO A 64 4.80 1.53 -12.50
C PRO A 64 4.50 2.02 -11.09
N THR A 65 5.38 1.71 -10.14
CA THR A 65 5.17 1.94 -8.70
C THR A 65 6.31 2.76 -8.11
N TYR A 66 5.95 3.80 -7.36
CA TYR A 66 6.83 4.53 -6.46
C TYR A 66 6.56 4.11 -5.03
N PHE A 67 7.48 3.37 -4.44
CA PHE A 67 7.38 2.81 -3.10
C PHE A 67 8.23 3.62 -2.12
N ILE A 68 7.60 4.32 -1.19
CA ILE A 68 8.27 5.09 -0.14
C ILE A 68 8.33 4.23 1.10
N GLU A 69 9.54 3.75 1.41
CA GLU A 69 9.84 2.88 2.54
C GLU A 69 10.67 3.62 3.56
N MET A 70 10.12 3.85 4.73
CA MET A 70 10.74 4.68 5.75
C MET A 70 11.17 3.89 7.01
N GLU A 71 10.89 2.59 7.07
CA GLU A 71 11.15 1.76 8.25
C GLU A 71 12.24 0.71 7.99
N MET A 72 12.20 0.05 6.83
CA MET A 72 13.05 -1.09 6.55
C MET A 72 14.30 -0.70 5.74
N SER A 73 15.37 -1.48 5.91
CA SER A 73 16.58 -1.29 5.12
C SER A 73 16.40 -1.68 3.64
N PRO A 74 17.17 -1.06 2.71
CA PRO A 74 17.16 -1.42 1.29
C PRO A 74 17.34 -2.93 1.05
N ARG A 75 18.25 -3.56 1.79
CA ARG A 75 18.49 -4.99 1.70
C ARG A 75 17.24 -5.82 2.00
N GLN A 76 16.53 -5.49 3.09
CA GLN A 76 15.35 -6.24 3.51
C GLN A 76 14.22 -6.12 2.50
N ILE A 77 13.96 -4.89 2.02
CA ILE A 77 12.91 -4.64 1.02
C ILE A 77 13.24 -5.35 -0.29
N TRP A 78 14.47 -5.20 -0.79
CA TRP A 78 14.88 -5.81 -2.04
C TRP A 78 14.83 -7.34 -1.97
N SER A 79 15.35 -7.94 -0.89
CA SER A 79 15.30 -9.38 -0.70
C SER A 79 13.87 -9.92 -0.75
N ARG A 80 12.91 -9.23 -0.11
CA ARG A 80 11.51 -9.63 -0.13
C ARG A 80 10.91 -9.56 -1.53
N PHE A 81 11.13 -8.47 -2.26
CA PHE A 81 10.64 -8.36 -3.65
C PHE A 81 11.16 -9.49 -4.53
N VAL A 82 12.45 -9.80 -4.44
CA VAL A 82 13.05 -10.90 -5.19
C VAL A 82 12.45 -12.24 -4.79
N MET A 83 12.31 -12.52 -3.49
CA MET A 83 11.71 -13.77 -3.00
C MET A 83 10.25 -13.92 -3.44
N ILE A 84 9.47 -12.85 -3.44
CA ILE A 84 8.07 -12.86 -3.91
C ILE A 84 8.03 -13.15 -5.42
N GLU A 85 8.77 -12.40 -6.22
CA GLU A 85 8.78 -12.52 -7.68
C GLU A 85 9.29 -13.88 -8.16
N MET A 86 10.35 -14.37 -7.53
CA MET A 86 10.99 -15.64 -7.92
C MET A 86 10.38 -16.85 -7.22
N LYS A 87 9.48 -16.64 -6.26
CA LYS A 87 8.91 -17.68 -5.38
C LYS A 87 9.99 -18.45 -4.61
N TRP A 88 11.07 -17.78 -4.22
CA TRP A 88 12.19 -18.37 -3.50
C TRP A 88 12.01 -18.31 -1.99
N SER A 89 12.62 -19.28 -1.30
CA SER A 89 12.91 -19.19 0.13
C SER A 89 14.16 -18.32 0.36
N GLU A 90 14.48 -18.02 1.62
CA GLU A 90 15.69 -17.25 1.96
C GLU A 90 16.96 -18.03 1.59
N GLU A 91 16.95 -19.35 1.73
CA GLU A 91 18.05 -20.24 1.34
C GLU A 91 18.26 -20.20 -0.18
N GLN A 92 17.20 -20.31 -0.96
CA GLN A 92 17.24 -20.23 -2.41
C GLN A 92 17.70 -18.85 -2.89
N LEU A 93 17.29 -17.77 -2.19
CA LEU A 93 17.81 -16.44 -2.49
C LEU A 93 19.32 -16.38 -2.31
N LYS A 94 19.86 -16.92 -1.21
CA LYS A 94 21.31 -16.95 -0.95
C LYS A 94 22.08 -17.76 -1.99
N GLU A 95 21.51 -18.88 -2.41
CA GLU A 95 22.13 -19.80 -3.37
C GLU A 95 22.13 -19.24 -4.81
N HIS A 96 20.98 -18.74 -5.27
CA HIS A 96 20.79 -18.43 -6.68
C HIS A 96 21.02 -16.97 -7.05
N TYR A 97 20.89 -16.04 -6.11
CA TYR A 97 20.93 -14.61 -6.44
C TYR A 97 22.25 -14.18 -7.07
N GLN A 98 23.39 -14.71 -6.60
CA GLN A 98 24.70 -14.38 -7.15
C GLN A 98 24.85 -14.77 -8.62
N GLN A 99 24.17 -15.84 -9.05
CA GLN A 99 24.21 -16.32 -10.43
C GLN A 99 23.23 -15.59 -11.34
N MET A 100 22.12 -15.07 -10.77
CA MET A 100 21.01 -14.49 -11.52
C MET A 100 20.87 -12.97 -11.38
N HIS A 101 21.74 -12.29 -10.62
CA HIS A 101 21.61 -10.84 -10.38
C HIS A 101 21.66 -10.00 -11.67
N ASN A 102 22.37 -10.46 -12.68
CA ASN A 102 22.43 -9.83 -14.00
C ASN A 102 21.07 -9.93 -14.69
N GLY A 103 20.31 -8.83 -14.68
CA GLY A 103 18.98 -8.73 -15.29
C GLY A 103 17.82 -8.75 -14.29
N MET A 104 18.09 -8.86 -13.00
CA MET A 104 17.06 -8.70 -11.99
C MET A 104 16.48 -7.28 -11.98
N ASP A 105 17.32 -6.27 -12.23
CA ASP A 105 16.92 -4.88 -12.44
C ASP A 105 15.87 -4.73 -13.56
N LYS A 106 16.02 -5.49 -14.66
CA LYS A 106 15.07 -5.48 -15.77
C LYS A 106 13.70 -6.04 -15.39
N ARG A 107 13.64 -6.99 -14.45
CA ARG A 107 12.37 -7.54 -13.95
C ARG A 107 11.61 -6.54 -13.10
N PHE A 108 12.32 -5.64 -12.41
CA PHE A 108 11.76 -4.64 -11.49
C PHE A 108 11.82 -3.22 -12.03
N LYS A 109 12.01 -3.03 -13.34
CA LYS A 109 12.04 -1.68 -13.95
C LYS A 109 10.76 -0.86 -13.72
N TRP A 110 9.67 -1.52 -13.33
CA TRP A 110 8.40 -0.90 -12.95
C TRP A 110 8.40 -0.37 -11.50
N LEU A 111 9.41 -0.70 -10.69
CA LEU A 111 9.49 -0.36 -9.28
C LEU A 111 10.60 0.66 -9.01
N THR A 112 10.25 1.77 -8.38
CA THR A 112 11.20 2.71 -7.79
C THR A 112 10.99 2.76 -6.29
N VAL A 113 12.02 2.52 -5.48
CA VAL A 113 11.95 2.57 -4.02
C VAL A 113 12.72 3.77 -3.49
N ASP A 114 12.06 4.57 -2.66
CA ASP A 114 12.64 5.72 -1.95
C ASP A 114 12.73 5.39 -0.45
N TYR A 115 13.93 5.42 0.10
CA TYR A 115 14.21 5.12 1.50
C TYR A 115 14.34 6.38 2.37
N SER A 116 13.97 7.52 1.82
CA SER A 116 13.97 8.77 2.59
C SER A 116 12.63 8.99 3.28
N ALA A 117 12.63 9.77 4.35
CA ALA A 117 11.41 10.28 4.97
C ALA A 117 11.17 11.72 4.47
N PRO A 118 10.37 11.93 3.43
CA PRO A 118 10.07 13.26 2.90
C PRO A 118 9.05 14.01 3.76
N TYR A 119 8.87 15.30 3.49
CA TYR A 119 7.63 15.97 3.81
C TYR A 119 6.55 15.52 2.80
N PRO A 120 5.30 15.29 3.21
CA PRO A 120 4.23 14.87 2.28
C PRO A 120 4.08 15.80 1.07
N GLN A 121 4.28 17.10 1.27
CA GLN A 121 4.18 18.13 0.23
C GLN A 121 5.30 18.07 -0.82
N GLU A 122 6.38 17.34 -0.56
CA GLU A 122 7.50 17.16 -1.51
C GLU A 122 7.22 16.06 -2.54
N LEU A 123 6.19 15.23 -2.32
CA LEU A 123 5.96 14.03 -3.13
C LEU A 123 5.69 14.34 -4.61
N GLU A 124 4.91 15.37 -4.91
CA GLU A 124 4.67 15.78 -6.31
C GLU A 124 5.97 16.11 -7.05
N LYS A 125 6.86 16.88 -6.39
CA LYS A 125 8.17 17.22 -6.95
C LYS A 125 9.04 15.99 -7.16
N ARG A 126 9.02 15.05 -6.22
CA ARG A 126 9.77 13.80 -6.34
C ARG A 126 9.26 12.94 -7.48
N ILE A 127 7.95 12.79 -7.60
CA ILE A 127 7.32 12.05 -8.69
C ILE A 127 7.67 12.66 -10.06
N ALA A 128 7.69 14.00 -10.16
CA ALA A 128 8.05 14.67 -11.40
C ALA A 128 9.51 14.44 -11.84
N MET A 129 10.40 14.04 -10.92
CA MET A 129 11.80 13.72 -11.19
C MET A 129 12.03 12.24 -11.52
N LEU A 130 11.03 11.39 -11.40
CA LEU A 130 11.18 9.96 -11.68
C LEU A 130 11.31 9.71 -13.20
N PRO A 131 12.14 8.74 -13.60
CA PRO A 131 12.32 8.40 -15.02
C PRO A 131 11.05 7.79 -15.63
N ILE A 132 10.20 7.18 -14.82
CA ILE A 132 8.90 6.61 -15.20
C ILE A 132 7.85 7.20 -14.26
N LYS A 133 6.81 7.82 -14.82
CA LYS A 133 5.68 8.31 -14.03
C LYS A 133 4.98 7.12 -13.36
N PRO A 134 4.82 7.11 -12.02
CA PRO A 134 4.15 6.02 -11.34
C PRO A 134 2.64 6.05 -11.62
N GLU A 135 2.03 4.87 -11.65
CA GLU A 135 0.60 4.68 -11.60
C GLU A 135 0.13 4.37 -10.17
N ILE A 136 1.05 3.80 -9.37
CA ILE A 136 0.82 3.45 -7.97
C ILE A 136 1.88 4.15 -7.12
N VAL A 137 1.44 4.77 -6.04
CA VAL A 137 2.31 5.29 -4.97
C VAL A 137 2.03 4.51 -3.71
N VAL A 138 3.07 3.97 -3.08
CA VAL A 138 2.97 3.25 -1.81
C VAL A 138 3.71 4.03 -0.74
N VAL A 139 3.07 4.20 0.42
CA VAL A 139 3.66 4.89 1.59
C VAL A 139 3.64 3.96 2.80
N ASP A 140 4.82 3.55 3.25
CA ASP A 140 4.99 2.71 4.44
C ASP A 140 5.95 3.34 5.45
N HIS A 141 5.42 3.93 6.55
CA HIS A 141 4.03 4.21 6.87
C HIS A 141 3.83 5.72 7.18
N LEU A 142 2.57 6.18 7.23
CA LEU A 142 2.19 7.59 7.40
C LEU A 142 2.88 8.29 8.58
N GLY A 143 3.04 7.59 9.69
CA GLY A 143 3.65 8.14 10.90
C GLY A 143 5.12 8.54 10.77
N LEU A 144 5.81 8.11 9.72
CA LEU A 144 7.25 8.37 9.50
C LEU A 144 7.54 9.55 8.58
N PHE A 145 6.54 10.15 7.94
CA PHE A 145 6.74 11.40 7.21
C PHE A 145 7.34 12.49 8.10
N ARG A 146 8.15 13.35 7.54
CA ARG A 146 8.55 14.57 8.22
C ARG A 146 7.35 15.50 8.36
N SER A 147 7.23 16.14 9.52
CA SER A 147 6.19 17.13 9.78
C SER A 147 6.72 18.17 10.76
N LYS A 148 6.17 19.38 10.68
CA LYS A 148 6.37 20.44 11.67
C LYS A 148 5.43 20.30 12.87
N GLN A 149 4.43 19.44 12.77
CA GLN A 149 3.49 19.16 13.85
C GLN A 149 4.18 18.42 15.00
N ARG A 150 3.86 18.80 16.22
CA ARG A 150 4.35 18.12 17.44
C ARG A 150 3.47 16.93 17.84
N ASP A 151 2.19 17.02 17.55
CA ASP A 151 1.21 15.98 17.82
C ASP A 151 1.22 14.92 16.72
N ASN A 152 1.34 13.64 17.10
CA ASN A 152 1.40 12.54 16.15
C ASN A 152 0.11 12.36 15.34
N ASN A 153 -1.05 12.65 15.93
CA ASN A 153 -2.32 12.54 15.21
C ASN A 153 -2.43 13.62 14.14
N MET A 154 -2.05 14.86 14.49
CA MET A 154 -2.01 15.97 13.52
C MET A 154 -1.01 15.70 12.39
N LYS A 155 0.14 15.10 12.69
CA LYS A 155 1.14 14.71 11.70
C LYS A 155 0.57 13.70 10.69
N VAL A 156 -0.09 12.66 11.18
CA VAL A 156 -0.68 11.62 10.32
C VAL A 156 -1.89 12.14 9.55
N GLU A 157 -2.66 13.06 10.14
CA GLU A 157 -3.77 13.76 9.47
C GLU A 157 -3.26 14.63 8.32
N GLU A 158 -2.22 15.45 8.54
CA GLU A 158 -1.55 16.23 7.51
C GLU A 158 -1.05 15.36 6.36
N ALA A 159 -0.40 14.24 6.69
CA ALA A 159 0.08 13.29 5.69
C ALA A 159 -1.06 12.67 4.89
N SER A 160 -2.14 12.24 5.54
CA SER A 160 -3.28 11.63 4.86
C SER A 160 -4.00 12.60 3.92
N GLN A 161 -4.13 13.87 4.32
CA GLN A 161 -4.70 14.92 3.48
C GLN A 161 -3.82 15.17 2.25
N ALA A 162 -2.51 15.30 2.43
CA ALA A 162 -1.58 15.51 1.34
C ALA A 162 -1.56 14.35 0.34
N LEU A 163 -1.74 13.10 0.81
CA LEU A 163 -1.84 11.94 -0.06
C LEU A 163 -3.13 11.92 -0.88
N LEU A 164 -4.26 12.35 -0.31
CA LEU A 164 -5.51 12.50 -1.05
C LEU A 164 -5.36 13.53 -2.18
N GLU A 165 -4.77 14.69 -1.86
CA GLU A 165 -4.50 15.73 -2.86
C GLU A 165 -3.54 15.22 -3.94
N LEU A 166 -2.48 14.51 -3.56
CA LEU A 166 -1.54 13.90 -4.48
C LEU A 166 -2.23 12.92 -5.44
N ALA A 167 -3.05 12.00 -4.89
CA ALA A 167 -3.76 11.01 -5.69
C ALA A 167 -4.60 11.66 -6.78
N VAL A 168 -5.38 12.67 -6.41
CA VAL A 168 -6.26 13.41 -7.34
C VAL A 168 -5.44 14.20 -8.37
N ARG A 169 -4.44 14.99 -7.92
CA ARG A 169 -3.68 15.88 -8.83
C ARG A 169 -2.81 15.11 -9.80
N GLN A 170 -2.18 14.02 -9.35
CA GLN A 170 -1.29 13.21 -10.19
C GLN A 170 -2.02 12.11 -10.94
N ASN A 171 -3.32 11.87 -10.64
CA ASN A 171 -4.13 10.78 -11.16
C ASN A 171 -3.46 9.42 -10.95
N VAL A 172 -3.05 9.16 -9.71
CA VAL A 172 -2.38 7.93 -9.27
C VAL A 172 -3.20 7.21 -8.21
N ILE A 173 -3.01 5.90 -8.08
CA ILE A 173 -3.52 5.12 -6.96
C ILE A 173 -2.53 5.25 -5.81
N VAL A 174 -3.02 5.55 -4.61
CA VAL A 174 -2.19 5.63 -3.41
C VAL A 174 -2.55 4.52 -2.44
N PHE A 175 -1.58 3.68 -2.08
CA PHE A 175 -1.67 2.79 -0.93
C PHE A 175 -0.91 3.42 0.23
N ALA A 176 -1.55 3.55 1.38
CA ALA A 176 -0.93 4.09 2.58
C ALA A 176 -1.14 3.16 3.78
N VAL A 177 -0.06 2.96 4.54
CA VAL A 177 -0.09 2.16 5.76
C VAL A 177 -0.31 3.05 6.96
N SER A 178 -1.28 2.68 7.80
CA SER A 178 -1.51 3.29 9.11
C SER A 178 -1.48 2.23 10.20
N GLU A 179 -0.75 2.52 11.28
CA GLU A 179 -0.75 1.67 12.45
C GLU A 179 -1.89 2.07 13.40
N VAL A 180 -2.62 1.07 13.87
CA VAL A 180 -3.65 1.23 14.90
C VAL A 180 -3.20 0.59 16.22
N SER A 181 -3.63 1.16 17.35
CA SER A 181 -3.30 0.58 18.64
C SER A 181 -3.94 -0.80 18.81
N LYS A 182 -3.28 -1.68 19.57
CA LYS A 182 -3.84 -3.02 19.87
C LYS A 182 -5.17 -2.97 20.63
N SER A 183 -5.40 -1.95 21.43
CA SER A 183 -6.67 -1.75 22.16
C SER A 183 -7.81 -1.41 21.19
N ALA A 184 -7.62 -0.44 20.31
CA ALA A 184 -8.60 -0.09 19.29
C ALA A 184 -8.93 -1.29 18.36
N PHE A 185 -7.94 -2.14 18.09
CA PHE A 185 -8.12 -3.34 17.29
C PHE A 185 -8.97 -4.42 17.99
N LYS A 186 -8.84 -4.60 19.33
CA LYS A 186 -9.58 -5.60 20.11
C LYS A 186 -11.05 -5.24 20.33
N GLU A 187 -11.39 -3.97 20.34
CA GLU A 187 -12.76 -3.46 20.57
C GLU A 187 -13.68 -3.60 19.34
N GLY A 188 -13.19 -4.30 18.30
CA GLY A 188 -13.86 -4.39 17.00
C GLY A 188 -13.62 -3.10 16.24
N MET A 189 -12.82 -3.15 15.18
CA MET A 189 -12.54 -1.96 14.35
C MET A 189 -13.84 -1.40 13.77
N ASP A 190 -14.53 -0.62 14.58
CA ASP A 190 -15.45 0.38 14.09
C ASP A 190 -14.61 1.62 13.78
N ILE A 191 -14.71 2.13 12.55
CA ILE A 191 -14.06 3.38 12.11
C ILE A 191 -14.29 4.52 13.12
N SER A 192 -15.33 4.39 13.96
CA SER A 192 -15.71 5.35 14.99
C SER A 192 -14.89 5.30 16.30
N SER A 193 -14.17 4.21 16.58
CA SER A 193 -13.68 3.94 17.95
C SER A 193 -12.31 4.55 18.30
N SER A 194 -11.54 5.06 17.34
CA SER A 194 -10.28 5.74 17.64
C SER A 194 -10.26 7.19 17.17
N ARG A 195 -10.24 8.15 18.10
CA ARG A 195 -10.27 9.59 17.81
C ARG A 195 -9.19 10.08 16.83
N GLY A 196 -8.05 9.41 16.72
CA GLY A 196 -6.99 9.73 15.77
C GLY A 196 -7.11 9.02 14.43
N SER A 197 -7.66 7.80 14.37
CA SER A 197 -7.80 7.04 13.13
C SER A 197 -9.05 7.42 12.33
N PHE A 198 -10.05 8.06 12.92
CA PHE A 198 -11.27 8.47 12.22
C PHE A 198 -10.97 9.48 11.09
N ARG A 199 -10.16 10.51 11.36
CA ARG A 199 -9.82 11.51 10.34
C ARG A 199 -8.94 10.95 9.23
N ILE A 200 -8.05 10.02 9.55
CA ILE A 200 -7.21 9.32 8.57
C ILE A 200 -8.07 8.48 7.64
N ALA A 201 -9.01 7.72 8.21
CA ALA A 201 -9.98 6.94 7.44
C ALA A 201 -10.93 7.82 6.64
N TYR A 202 -11.23 9.05 7.12
CA TYR A 202 -12.05 10.01 6.38
C TYR A 202 -11.39 10.46 5.08
N ASN A 203 -10.08 10.70 5.07
CA ASN A 203 -9.32 11.11 3.90
C ASN A 203 -9.04 9.95 2.91
N ALA A 204 -9.27 8.71 3.31
CA ALA A 204 -9.15 7.57 2.41
C ALA A 204 -10.47 7.32 1.66
N ASN A 205 -10.38 6.96 0.38
CA ASN A 205 -11.51 6.50 -0.41
C ASN A 205 -11.92 5.09 0.02
N LYS A 206 -10.94 4.25 0.35
CA LYS A 206 -11.12 2.87 0.79
C LYS A 206 -10.24 2.58 2.00
N VAL A 207 -10.76 1.76 2.92
CA VAL A 207 -10.04 1.30 4.10
C VAL A 207 -10.09 -0.21 4.15
N ILE A 208 -8.92 -0.83 4.30
CA ILE A 208 -8.76 -2.28 4.43
C ILE A 208 -8.13 -2.58 5.78
N SER A 209 -8.81 -3.37 6.58
CA SER A 209 -8.31 -3.93 7.83
C SER A 209 -7.61 -5.26 7.61
N ILE A 210 -6.51 -5.45 8.32
CA ILE A 210 -5.73 -6.68 8.28
C ILE A 210 -5.69 -7.28 9.68
N ASN A 211 -6.21 -8.49 9.82
CA ASN A 211 -6.21 -9.25 11.06
C ASN A 211 -5.24 -10.44 10.98
N PRO A 212 -4.09 -10.38 11.67
CA PRO A 212 -3.12 -11.46 11.66
C PRO A 212 -3.47 -12.56 12.65
N PHE A 213 -3.40 -13.81 12.23
CA PHE A 213 -3.47 -14.99 13.09
C PHE A 213 -2.08 -15.60 13.24
N LYS A 214 -1.66 -15.73 14.48
CA LYS A 214 -0.34 -16.25 14.82
C LYS A 214 -0.44 -17.70 15.30
N ASN A 215 0.51 -18.51 14.86
CA ASN A 215 0.77 -19.80 15.46
C ASN A 215 1.09 -19.62 16.95
N LYS A 216 0.49 -20.44 17.80
CA LYS A 216 0.65 -20.33 19.26
C LYS A 216 2.03 -20.77 19.74
N GLU A 217 2.67 -21.67 19.03
CA GLU A 217 3.97 -22.24 19.38
C GLU A 217 5.13 -21.38 18.87
N THR A 218 5.07 -20.97 17.61
CA THR A 218 6.16 -20.21 16.97
C THR A 218 6.01 -18.69 17.10
N GLY A 219 4.81 -18.20 17.38
CA GLY A 219 4.49 -16.76 17.39
C GLY A 219 4.48 -16.11 16.00
N LEU A 220 4.73 -16.88 14.94
CA LEU A 220 4.73 -16.38 13.58
C LEU A 220 3.31 -16.19 13.04
N VAL A 221 3.13 -15.22 12.15
CA VAL A 221 1.86 -15.01 11.45
C VAL A 221 1.75 -16.08 10.35
N GLU A 222 0.71 -16.89 10.40
CA GLU A 222 0.44 -17.93 9.40
C GLU A 222 -0.76 -17.60 8.51
N LEU A 223 -1.72 -16.83 9.04
CA LEU A 223 -2.90 -16.43 8.29
C LEU A 223 -3.15 -14.93 8.44
N LEU A 224 -3.74 -14.34 7.42
CA LEU A 224 -4.26 -12.98 7.45
C LEU A 224 -5.71 -13.00 6.98
N ASP A 225 -6.60 -12.38 7.74
CA ASP A 225 -7.90 -11.96 7.20
C ASP A 225 -7.79 -10.51 6.77
N ILE A 226 -8.16 -10.23 5.53
CA ILE A 226 -8.29 -8.88 5.01
C ILE A 226 -9.77 -8.58 4.77
N LYS A 227 -10.18 -7.38 5.12
CA LYS A 227 -11.58 -6.95 4.99
C LYS A 227 -11.64 -5.47 4.63
N SER A 228 -12.53 -5.11 3.70
CA SER A 228 -12.85 -3.71 3.46
C SER A 228 -13.81 -3.19 4.54
N ASP A 229 -13.43 -2.09 5.21
CA ASP A 229 -14.24 -1.40 6.21
C ASP A 229 -14.88 -0.14 5.64
N LYS A 230 -14.31 0.42 4.57
CA LYS A 230 -14.85 1.55 3.81
C LYS A 230 -14.63 1.31 2.33
N ASN A 231 -15.68 1.39 1.54
CA ASN A 231 -15.68 1.18 0.09
C ASN A 231 -16.98 1.74 -0.52
N ARG A 232 -17.09 1.69 -1.84
CA ARG A 232 -18.34 2.01 -2.55
C ARG A 232 -19.37 0.91 -2.36
N GLU A 233 -20.65 1.25 -2.56
CA GLU A 233 -21.73 0.25 -2.62
C GLU A 233 -21.40 -0.84 -3.67
N LYS A 234 -21.68 -2.09 -3.32
CA LYS A 234 -21.44 -3.30 -4.13
C LYS A 234 -19.97 -3.73 -4.25
N GLU A 235 -19.01 -2.92 -3.87
CA GLU A 235 -17.63 -3.37 -3.76
C GLU A 235 -17.45 -4.13 -2.44
N HIS A 236 -16.77 -5.26 -2.47
CA HIS A 236 -16.45 -6.00 -1.27
C HIS A 236 -15.08 -6.64 -1.38
N LEU A 237 -14.39 -6.67 -0.27
CA LEU A 237 -13.14 -7.41 -0.10
C LEU A 237 -13.22 -8.16 1.22
N TYR A 238 -13.20 -9.46 1.15
CA TYR A 238 -12.95 -10.33 2.29
C TYR A 238 -12.16 -11.55 1.80
N ALA A 239 -10.95 -11.71 2.29
CA ALA A 239 -10.15 -12.86 1.93
C ALA A 239 -9.33 -13.33 3.15
N ARG A 240 -9.28 -14.64 3.31
CA ARG A 240 -8.33 -15.31 4.20
C ARG A 240 -7.11 -15.72 3.41
N LEU A 241 -5.95 -15.32 3.85
CA LEU A 241 -4.68 -15.47 3.15
C LEU A 241 -3.73 -16.29 4.02
N SER A 242 -3.05 -17.25 3.40
CA SER A 242 -1.94 -17.96 4.02
C SER A 242 -0.65 -17.16 3.87
N VAL A 243 0.19 -17.21 4.89
CA VAL A 243 1.52 -16.58 4.90
C VAL A 243 2.57 -17.70 4.86
N ASN A 244 3.27 -17.79 3.75
CA ASN A 244 4.37 -18.71 3.58
C ASN A 244 5.67 -17.92 3.35
N ASN A 245 6.44 -17.72 4.41
CA ASN A 245 7.61 -16.85 4.42
C ASN A 245 7.24 -15.42 4.02
N VAL A 246 7.62 -14.98 2.82
CA VAL A 246 7.29 -13.64 2.29
C VAL A 246 6.11 -13.64 1.31
N ARG A 247 5.61 -14.80 0.93
CA ARG A 247 4.48 -14.94 0.02
C ARG A 247 3.17 -14.96 0.79
N ILE A 248 2.20 -14.24 0.26
CA ILE A 248 0.83 -14.18 0.79
C ILE A 248 -0.10 -14.62 -0.32
N GLU A 249 -0.77 -15.75 -0.12
CA GLU A 249 -1.63 -16.40 -1.11
C GLU A 249 -3.02 -16.62 -0.52
N LYS A 250 -4.06 -16.64 -1.37
CA LYS A 250 -5.42 -16.97 -0.91
C LYS A 250 -5.45 -18.39 -0.38
N CYS A 251 -6.09 -18.59 0.76
CA CYS A 251 -6.44 -19.94 1.21
C CYS A 251 -7.47 -20.55 0.25
N GLU A 252 -7.30 -21.84 -0.04
CA GLU A 252 -8.27 -22.63 -0.81
C GLU A 252 -9.60 -22.81 -0.07
#